data_d41233edd0c3885cad08bb98a9ed0231
#
_entry.id   d41233edd0c3885cad08bb98a9ed0231
#
_cell.length_a   1.000
_cell.length_b   1.000
_cell.length_c   1.000
_cell.angle_alpha   90.00
_cell.angle_beta   90.00
_cell.angle_gamma   90.00
#
_symmetry.space_group_name_H-M   'P 1'
#
loop_
_entity.id
_entity.type
_entity.pdbx_description
1 polymer ?
#
loop_
_entity_poly.entity_id
_entity_poly.type
_entity_poly.pdbx_seq_one_letter_code
_entity_poly.pdbx_strand_id
1 'polypeptide(L)'
;HQDIISERLSTLHQLRRMTAGILVVPIPTLMHRLAPTDYIAASSLVLAQGQTLDIDSFRRDLQLNGYLNVETVYEHGEFALRGSLFDIYPMGSKLPYRIDLLDAEVDSLRTFDPETQRTVDKVERINLLPGREYPLDKGAISRFQMNWYEAFEVDPDQCAVYVEVSAGRSPGGCEYYLPLFFKQCATLFDYLPDNTAIIACGDHHGSACHFWEDVNNRF
;
A
#
# COMPACT_ATOMS: atom_id res chain seq x y z
N HIS A 1 -8.53 1.85 -9.53
CA HIS A 1 -8.28 0.88 -8.45
C HIS A 1 -7.04 1.26 -7.62
N GLN A 2 -5.91 1.60 -8.25
CA GLN A 2 -4.69 2.00 -7.55
C GLN A 2 -4.87 3.27 -6.71
N ASP A 3 -5.68 4.23 -7.17
CA ASP A 3 -5.99 5.45 -6.43
C ASP A 3 -6.67 5.15 -5.08
N ILE A 4 -7.59 4.17 -5.04
CA ILE A 4 -8.28 3.77 -3.81
C ILE A 4 -7.29 3.17 -2.81
N ILE A 5 -6.38 2.30 -3.27
CA ILE A 5 -5.32 1.72 -2.43
C ILE A 5 -4.38 2.82 -1.94
N SER A 6 -4.02 3.75 -2.83
CA SER A 6 -3.18 4.89 -2.54
C SER A 6 -3.76 5.77 -1.43
N GLU A 7 -5.04 6.17 -1.55
CA GLU A 7 -5.73 6.98 -0.54
C GLU A 7 -5.87 6.24 0.80
N ARG A 8 -6.16 4.94 0.75
CA ARG A 8 -6.27 4.10 1.95
C ARG A 8 -4.93 4.00 2.69
N LEU A 9 -3.83 3.69 2.00
CA LEU A 9 -2.49 3.64 2.59
C LEU A 9 -2.08 5.01 3.16
N SER A 10 -2.37 6.09 2.44
CA SER A 10 -2.12 7.46 2.90
C SER A 10 -2.88 7.77 4.19
N THR A 11 -4.17 7.42 4.23
CA THR A 11 -5.01 7.63 5.42
C THR A 11 -4.48 6.86 6.61
N LEU A 12 -4.18 5.56 6.45
CA LEU A 12 -3.63 4.72 7.52
C LEU A 12 -2.28 5.24 8.04
N HIS A 13 -1.41 5.70 7.12
CA HIS A 13 -0.13 6.30 7.50
C HIS A 13 -0.30 7.62 8.28
N GLN A 14 -1.27 8.46 7.89
CA GLN A 14 -1.55 9.74 8.54
C GLN A 14 -2.20 9.56 9.91
N LEU A 15 -3.11 8.60 10.07
CA LEU A 15 -3.83 8.36 11.33
C LEU A 15 -2.88 8.20 12.52
N ARG A 16 -1.79 7.47 12.37
CA ARG A 16 -0.78 7.27 13.41
C ARG A 16 -0.05 8.55 13.85
N ARG A 17 -0.08 9.59 13.04
CA ARG A 17 0.59 10.88 13.28
C ARG A 17 -0.40 11.99 13.60
N MET A 18 -1.69 11.68 13.57
CA MET A 18 -2.75 12.64 13.76
C MET A 18 -2.84 13.05 15.24
N THR A 19 -2.72 14.34 15.49
CA THR A 19 -2.81 14.92 16.84
C THR A 19 -4.18 15.53 17.10
N ALA A 20 -4.90 15.93 16.05
CA ALA A 20 -6.26 16.46 16.08
C ALA A 20 -6.93 16.27 14.73
N GLY A 21 -8.24 16.05 14.72
CA GLY A 21 -9.04 15.89 13.50
C GLY A 21 -10.30 15.07 13.74
N ILE A 22 -11.02 14.80 12.67
CA ILE A 22 -12.21 13.96 12.64
C ILE A 22 -12.04 12.92 11.56
N LEU A 23 -12.21 11.65 11.93
CA LEU A 23 -12.29 10.52 11.01
C LEU A 23 -13.73 10.04 10.94
N VAL A 24 -14.31 10.00 9.76
CA VAL A 24 -15.65 9.45 9.52
C VAL A 24 -15.52 8.13 8.78
N VAL A 25 -16.05 7.05 9.34
CA VAL A 25 -15.91 5.70 8.82
C VAL A 25 -17.26 4.99 8.78
N PRO A 26 -17.68 4.44 7.63
CA PRO A 26 -18.84 3.55 7.58
C PRO A 26 -18.57 2.24 8.35
N ILE A 27 -19.59 1.68 8.97
CA ILE A 27 -19.47 0.43 9.74
C ILE A 27 -18.89 -0.72 8.89
N PRO A 28 -19.32 -0.99 7.66
CA PRO A 28 -18.72 -2.02 6.84
C PRO A 28 -17.21 -1.83 6.66
N THR A 29 -16.74 -0.59 6.46
CA THR A 29 -15.31 -0.28 6.33
C THR A 29 -14.55 -0.53 7.64
N LEU A 30 -15.15 -0.18 8.77
CA LEU A 30 -14.58 -0.42 10.11
C LEU A 30 -14.34 -1.91 10.40
N MET A 31 -15.17 -2.79 9.84
CA MET A 31 -15.10 -4.24 10.07
C MET A 31 -14.04 -4.96 9.25
N HIS A 32 -13.44 -4.30 8.27
CA HIS A 32 -12.35 -4.88 7.48
C HIS A 32 -11.08 -5.08 8.31
N ARG A 33 -10.37 -6.16 8.03
CA ARG A 33 -9.01 -6.38 8.52
C ARG A 33 -8.03 -5.52 7.74
N LEU A 34 -7.02 -5.03 8.45
CA LEU A 34 -5.99 -4.15 7.91
C LEU A 34 -4.61 -4.80 8.06
N ALA A 35 -3.67 -4.36 7.25
CA ALA A 35 -2.26 -4.70 7.43
C ALA A 35 -1.79 -4.30 8.84
N PRO A 36 -0.83 -5.02 9.44
CA PRO A 36 -0.21 -4.59 10.69
C PRO A 36 0.40 -3.19 10.57
N THR A 37 0.27 -2.37 11.60
CA THR A 37 0.81 -1.00 11.62
C THR A 37 2.30 -0.96 11.34
N ASP A 38 3.04 -1.96 11.84
CA ASP A 38 4.49 -2.07 11.66
C ASP A 38 4.88 -2.38 10.21
N TYR A 39 4.03 -3.11 9.46
CA TYR A 39 4.27 -3.37 8.05
C TYR A 39 4.31 -2.06 7.23
N ILE A 40 3.30 -1.21 7.39
CA ILE A 40 3.24 0.08 6.67
C ILE A 40 4.41 0.98 7.08
N ALA A 41 4.75 1.01 8.37
CA ALA A 41 5.88 1.81 8.87
C ALA A 41 7.23 1.31 8.33
N ALA A 42 7.48 0.00 8.36
CA ALA A 42 8.73 -0.59 7.90
C ALA A 42 8.91 -0.53 6.37
N SER A 43 7.81 -0.54 5.63
CA SER A 43 7.82 -0.46 4.16
C SER A 43 7.78 0.97 3.61
N SER A 44 7.82 1.98 4.49
CA SER A 44 7.84 3.39 4.11
C SER A 44 9.28 3.89 4.04
N LEU A 45 9.63 4.58 2.94
CA LEU A 45 10.96 5.13 2.69
C LEU A 45 10.89 6.65 2.59
N VAL A 46 11.98 7.32 2.95
CA VAL A 46 12.14 8.77 2.77
C VAL A 46 13.34 9.01 1.87
N LEU A 47 13.16 9.77 0.80
CA LEU A 47 14.25 10.28 -0.02
C LEU A 47 14.37 11.79 0.14
N ALA A 48 15.59 12.27 0.20
CA ALA A 48 15.90 13.69 0.32
C ALA A 48 17.01 14.08 -0.67
N GLN A 49 17.01 15.35 -1.07
CA GLN A 49 18.10 15.93 -1.87
C GLN A 49 19.44 15.80 -1.11
N GLY A 50 20.52 15.48 -1.82
CA GLY A 50 21.84 15.24 -1.29
C GLY A 50 22.07 13.82 -0.70
N GLN A 51 21.04 12.97 -0.71
CA GLN A 51 21.18 11.60 -0.26
C GLN A 51 21.84 10.72 -1.32
N THR A 52 22.78 9.85 -0.90
CA THR A 52 23.31 8.80 -1.77
C THR A 52 22.31 7.68 -1.91
N LEU A 53 22.06 7.25 -3.14
CA LEU A 53 21.09 6.22 -3.50
C LEU A 53 21.73 5.12 -4.34
N ASP A 54 21.80 3.89 -3.80
CA ASP A 54 22.11 2.72 -4.62
C ASP A 54 20.86 2.40 -5.47
N ILE A 55 20.90 2.78 -6.74
CA ILE A 55 19.76 2.70 -7.64
C ILE A 55 19.30 1.27 -7.90
N ASP A 56 20.23 0.30 -7.94
CA ASP A 56 19.88 -1.11 -8.18
C ASP A 56 19.22 -1.74 -6.96
N SER A 57 19.70 -1.40 -5.76
CA SER A 57 19.05 -1.81 -4.51
C SER A 57 17.67 -1.16 -4.39
N PHE A 58 17.58 0.14 -4.64
CA PHE A 58 16.34 0.89 -4.56
C PHE A 58 15.25 0.36 -5.52
N ARG A 59 15.62 0.02 -6.75
CA ARG A 59 14.69 -0.61 -7.72
C ARG A 59 14.17 -1.95 -7.22
N ARG A 60 15.05 -2.80 -6.67
CA ARG A 60 14.63 -4.09 -6.09
C ARG A 60 13.68 -3.89 -4.93
N ASP A 61 13.98 -2.95 -4.04
CA ASP A 61 13.15 -2.64 -2.88
C ASP A 61 11.77 -2.13 -3.29
N LEU A 62 11.69 -1.26 -4.30
CA LEU A 62 10.43 -0.80 -4.85
C LEU A 62 9.60 -1.94 -5.43
N GLN A 63 10.20 -2.83 -6.21
CA GLN A 63 9.50 -3.99 -6.77
C GLN A 63 9.00 -4.94 -5.68
N LEU A 64 9.82 -5.20 -4.65
CA LEU A 64 9.42 -5.99 -3.48
C LEU A 64 8.26 -5.33 -2.72
N ASN A 65 8.27 -4.00 -2.64
CA ASN A 65 7.20 -3.22 -2.02
C ASN A 65 5.98 -2.99 -2.93
N GLY A 66 5.94 -3.57 -4.13
CA GLY A 66 4.77 -3.59 -4.98
C GLY A 66 4.70 -2.51 -6.06
N TYR A 67 5.78 -1.78 -6.26
CA TYR A 67 5.86 -0.84 -7.38
C TYR A 67 6.15 -1.55 -8.70
N LEU A 68 5.54 -1.07 -9.77
CA LEU A 68 5.72 -1.59 -11.13
C LEU A 68 6.75 -0.76 -11.88
N ASN A 69 7.70 -1.45 -12.51
CA ASN A 69 8.64 -0.79 -13.44
C ASN A 69 7.99 -0.64 -14.81
N VAL A 70 7.84 0.59 -15.26
CA VAL A 70 7.18 0.96 -16.53
C VAL A 70 8.11 1.82 -17.39
N GLU A 71 7.75 2.06 -18.65
CA GLU A 71 8.49 2.98 -19.53
C GLU A 71 8.18 4.46 -19.20
N THR A 72 6.93 4.78 -18.86
CA THR A 72 6.46 6.12 -18.51
C THR A 72 5.47 6.02 -17.36
N VAL A 73 5.65 6.86 -16.35
CA VAL A 73 4.84 6.86 -15.14
C VAL A 73 3.56 7.67 -15.34
N TYR A 74 2.40 7.04 -15.11
CA TYR A 74 1.08 7.64 -15.20
C TYR A 74 0.24 7.42 -13.94
N GLU A 75 0.39 6.27 -13.28
CA GLU A 75 -0.47 5.85 -12.18
C GLU A 75 0.31 5.64 -10.87
N HIS A 76 -0.40 5.68 -9.75
CA HIS A 76 0.17 5.36 -8.44
C HIS A 76 0.78 3.94 -8.43
N GLY A 77 1.93 3.80 -7.79
CA GLY A 77 2.64 2.53 -7.70
C GLY A 77 3.53 2.23 -8.90
N GLU A 78 3.72 3.17 -9.83
CA GLU A 78 4.62 3.04 -10.97
C GLU A 78 5.94 3.76 -10.73
N PHE A 79 7.02 3.22 -11.32
CA PHE A 79 8.30 3.90 -11.43
C PHE A 79 8.98 3.61 -12.78
N ALA A 80 9.84 4.53 -13.22
CA ALA A 80 10.62 4.41 -14.45
C ALA A 80 12.04 4.96 -14.24
N LEU A 81 13.05 4.29 -14.80
CA LEU A 81 14.43 4.78 -14.81
C LEU A 81 14.87 5.01 -16.26
N ARG A 82 15.28 6.24 -16.55
CA ARG A 82 15.76 6.68 -17.88
C ARG A 82 17.08 7.45 -17.75
N GLY A 83 18.18 6.76 -17.90
CA GLY A 83 19.50 7.35 -17.66
C GLY A 83 19.67 7.77 -16.20
N SER A 84 19.89 9.05 -15.94
CA SER A 84 19.99 9.63 -14.59
C SER A 84 18.65 10.10 -14.01
N LEU A 85 17.56 9.97 -14.76
CA LEU A 85 16.21 10.36 -14.30
C LEU A 85 15.47 9.16 -13.75
N PHE A 86 14.98 9.29 -12.53
CA PHE A 86 14.12 8.31 -11.88
C PHE A 86 12.76 8.94 -11.59
N ASP A 87 11.75 8.50 -12.32
CA ASP A 87 10.36 8.92 -12.13
C ASP A 87 9.63 7.92 -11.25
N ILE A 88 8.80 8.39 -10.32
CA ILE A 88 8.00 7.54 -9.43
C ILE A 88 6.69 8.22 -9.06
N TYR A 89 5.59 7.46 -9.02
CA TYR A 89 4.31 7.92 -8.48
C TYR A 89 4.00 7.18 -7.18
N PRO A 90 4.41 7.73 -6.03
CA PRO A 90 4.22 7.06 -4.75
C PRO A 90 2.74 6.96 -4.36
N MET A 91 2.40 5.90 -3.64
CA MET A 91 1.13 5.81 -2.93
C MET A 91 1.01 6.97 -1.95
N GLY A 92 -0.18 7.58 -1.89
CA GLY A 92 -0.48 8.73 -1.02
C GLY A 92 0.00 10.07 -1.53
N SER A 93 0.66 10.14 -2.68
CA SER A 93 1.08 11.40 -3.29
C SER A 93 0.01 11.93 -4.26
N LYS A 94 -0.13 13.26 -4.35
CA LYS A 94 -1.04 13.89 -5.32
C LYS A 94 -0.45 13.97 -6.73
N LEU A 95 0.87 14.01 -6.83
CA LEU A 95 1.62 14.10 -8.09
C LEU A 95 2.80 13.14 -8.03
N PRO A 96 3.25 12.62 -9.17
CA PRO A 96 4.48 11.87 -9.27
C PRO A 96 5.71 12.77 -9.08
N TYR A 97 6.83 12.13 -8.77
CA TYR A 97 8.12 12.79 -8.58
C TYR A 97 9.13 12.37 -9.63
N ARG A 98 9.92 13.32 -10.05
CA ARG A 98 11.11 13.14 -10.89
C ARG A 98 12.34 13.42 -10.03
N ILE A 99 13.21 12.45 -9.96
CA ILE A 99 14.45 12.45 -9.21
C ILE A 99 15.59 12.52 -10.22
N ASP A 100 16.37 13.59 -10.19
CA ASP A 100 17.59 13.69 -10.95
C ASP A 100 18.73 13.13 -10.12
N LEU A 101 19.52 12.25 -10.70
CA LEU A 101 20.69 11.65 -10.06
C LEU A 101 21.97 12.20 -10.70
N LEU A 102 22.89 12.68 -9.87
CA LEU A 102 24.27 12.93 -10.26
C LEU A 102 25.13 11.79 -9.70
N ASP A 103 25.56 10.89 -10.59
CA ASP A 103 26.14 9.59 -10.21
C ASP A 103 25.18 8.81 -9.28
N ALA A 104 25.49 8.70 -8.00
CA ALA A 104 24.66 8.01 -7.00
C ALA A 104 23.97 8.98 -6.02
N GLU A 105 24.08 10.29 -6.21
CA GLU A 105 23.49 11.30 -5.33
C GLU A 105 22.22 11.86 -5.92
N VAL A 106 21.21 12.07 -5.07
CA VAL A 106 19.97 12.77 -5.43
C VAL A 106 20.27 14.27 -5.60
N ASP A 107 20.47 14.70 -6.84
CA ASP A 107 20.75 16.11 -7.16
C ASP A 107 19.52 16.99 -6.98
N SER A 108 18.39 16.55 -7.50
CA SER A 108 17.14 17.31 -7.34
C SER A 108 15.91 16.43 -7.31
N LEU A 109 14.87 16.92 -6.62
CA LEU A 109 13.54 16.30 -6.53
C LEU A 109 12.50 17.31 -7.03
N ARG A 110 11.62 16.87 -7.93
CA ARG A 110 10.55 17.70 -8.51
C ARG A 110 9.27 16.90 -8.64
N THR A 111 8.14 17.56 -8.50
CA THR A 111 6.86 17.00 -8.94
C THR A 111 6.71 17.20 -10.45
N PHE A 112 5.93 16.36 -11.10
CA PHE A 112 5.56 16.53 -12.49
C PHE A 112 4.09 16.14 -12.73
N ASP A 113 3.52 16.65 -13.79
CA ASP A 113 2.18 16.30 -14.24
C ASP A 113 2.23 14.99 -15.05
N PRO A 114 1.49 13.94 -14.65
CA PRO A 114 1.60 12.63 -15.29
C PRO A 114 1.09 12.60 -16.74
N GLU A 115 0.16 13.50 -17.12
CA GLU A 115 -0.38 13.54 -18.49
C GLU A 115 0.57 14.27 -19.45
N THR A 116 1.08 15.42 -19.02
CA THR A 116 1.95 16.24 -19.86
C THR A 116 3.44 15.94 -19.71
N GLN A 117 3.81 15.18 -18.67
CA GLN A 117 5.19 14.84 -18.29
C GLN A 117 6.06 16.06 -17.95
N ARG A 118 5.44 17.23 -17.72
CA ARG A 118 6.14 18.48 -17.41
C ARG A 118 6.32 18.65 -15.90
N THR A 119 7.52 19.10 -15.53
CA THR A 119 7.84 19.46 -14.14
C THR A 119 6.95 20.59 -13.65
N VAL A 120 6.49 20.48 -12.40
CA VAL A 120 5.64 21.47 -11.73
C VAL A 120 6.45 22.20 -10.65
N ASP A 121 6.78 21.55 -9.53
CA ASP A 121 7.43 22.18 -8.39
C ASP A 121 8.69 21.43 -7.94
N LYS A 122 9.62 22.15 -7.29
CA LYS A 122 10.74 21.56 -6.58
C LYS A 122 10.33 21.17 -5.17
N VAL A 123 10.85 20.04 -4.68
CA VAL A 123 10.66 19.56 -3.31
C VAL A 123 12.00 19.12 -2.72
N GLU A 124 12.12 19.16 -1.41
CA GLU A 124 13.37 18.79 -0.72
C GLU A 124 13.38 17.31 -0.28
N ARG A 125 12.18 16.76 -0.07
CA ARG A 125 12.01 15.36 0.35
C ARG A 125 10.70 14.77 -0.16
N ILE A 126 10.70 13.45 -0.30
CA ILE A 126 9.51 12.67 -0.63
C ILE A 126 9.37 11.50 0.34
N ASN A 127 8.13 11.13 0.65
CA ASN A 127 7.80 9.94 1.42
C ASN A 127 7.21 8.90 0.46
N LEU A 128 7.75 7.69 0.50
CA LEU A 128 7.28 6.58 -0.30
C LEU A 128 6.56 5.59 0.61
N LEU A 129 5.28 5.42 0.43
CA LEU A 129 4.49 4.36 1.07
C LEU A 129 4.65 3.06 0.26
N PRO A 130 4.38 1.88 0.85
CA PRO A 130 4.38 0.63 0.08
C PRO A 130 3.36 0.68 -1.06
N GLY A 131 3.66 0.03 -2.19
CA GLY A 131 2.78 -0.03 -3.35
C GLY A 131 1.56 -0.94 -3.17
N ARG A 132 1.51 -1.71 -2.07
CA ARG A 132 0.41 -2.62 -1.72
C ARG A 132 0.32 -2.83 -0.21
N GLU A 133 -0.81 -3.38 0.24
CA GLU A 133 -1.13 -3.56 1.67
C GLU A 133 -0.60 -4.88 2.25
N TYR A 134 0.07 -5.72 1.46
CA TYR A 134 0.62 -7.02 1.87
C TYR A 134 1.98 -7.29 1.23
N PRO A 135 2.86 -8.02 1.91
CA PRO A 135 4.16 -8.40 1.36
C PRO A 135 4.02 -9.55 0.35
N LEU A 136 4.94 -9.62 -0.63
CA LEU A 136 5.10 -10.75 -1.55
C LEU A 136 6.56 -11.26 -1.59
N ASP A 137 7.27 -11.12 -0.48
CA ASP A 137 8.53 -11.81 -0.32
C ASP A 137 8.32 -13.32 -0.09
N LYS A 138 9.40 -14.10 -0.18
CA LYS A 138 9.34 -15.56 -0.05
C LYS A 138 8.70 -16.02 1.27
N GLY A 139 8.95 -15.30 2.36
CA GLY A 139 8.39 -15.64 3.67
C GLY A 139 6.87 -15.39 3.73
N ALA A 140 6.41 -14.31 3.14
CA ALA A 140 5.00 -13.97 3.05
C ALA A 140 4.23 -14.94 2.13
N ILE A 141 4.82 -15.31 0.99
CA ILE A 141 4.23 -16.31 0.07
C ILE A 141 4.11 -17.65 0.79
N SER A 142 5.16 -18.13 1.47
CA SER A 142 5.10 -19.38 2.22
C SER A 142 4.04 -19.35 3.32
N ARG A 143 3.87 -18.21 4.00
CA ARG A 143 2.82 -18.04 5.01
C ARG A 143 1.43 -18.03 4.38
N PHE A 144 1.25 -17.33 3.27
CA PHE A 144 0.00 -17.34 2.51
C PHE A 144 -0.40 -18.76 2.12
N GLN A 145 0.53 -19.55 1.57
CA GLN A 145 0.29 -20.93 1.19
C GLN A 145 -0.12 -21.79 2.40
N MET A 146 0.59 -21.68 3.52
CA MET A 146 0.29 -22.43 4.73
C MET A 146 -1.09 -22.06 5.29
N ASN A 147 -1.38 -20.76 5.41
CA ASN A 147 -2.66 -20.27 5.91
C ASN A 147 -3.82 -20.59 4.95
N TRP A 148 -3.55 -20.75 3.64
CA TRP A 148 -4.56 -21.17 2.67
C TRP A 148 -5.10 -22.56 3.00
N TYR A 149 -4.22 -23.53 3.25
CA TYR A 149 -4.62 -24.89 3.61
C TYR A 149 -5.35 -24.98 4.96
N GLU A 150 -5.11 -24.02 5.86
CA GLU A 150 -5.83 -23.96 7.13
C GLU A 150 -7.23 -23.31 6.98
N ALA A 151 -7.38 -22.38 6.03
CA ALA A 151 -8.60 -21.60 5.86
C ALA A 151 -9.60 -22.20 4.86
N PHE A 152 -9.11 -22.94 3.87
CA PHE A 152 -9.93 -23.43 2.75
C PHE A 152 -9.73 -24.93 2.49
N GLU A 153 -10.85 -25.63 2.27
CA GLU A 153 -10.85 -27.04 1.88
C GLU A 153 -10.83 -27.24 0.34
N VAL A 154 -10.61 -26.16 -0.42
CA VAL A 154 -10.60 -26.17 -1.89
C VAL A 154 -9.20 -26.47 -2.41
N ASP A 155 -9.12 -27.27 -3.49
CA ASP A 155 -7.87 -27.52 -4.21
C ASP A 155 -7.22 -26.18 -4.65
N PRO A 156 -6.07 -25.83 -4.11
CA PRO A 156 -5.45 -24.52 -4.35
C PRO A 156 -5.06 -24.31 -5.82
N ASP A 157 -4.74 -25.38 -6.56
CA ASP A 157 -4.35 -25.28 -7.97
C ASP A 157 -5.51 -24.85 -8.88
N GLN A 158 -6.75 -24.96 -8.40
CA GLN A 158 -7.95 -24.47 -9.08
C GLN A 158 -8.27 -23.02 -8.76
N CYS A 159 -7.56 -22.40 -7.81
CA CYS A 159 -7.78 -21.01 -7.43
C CYS A 159 -6.72 -20.10 -8.06
N ALA A 160 -7.15 -19.24 -8.99
CA ALA A 160 -6.26 -18.32 -9.70
C ALA A 160 -5.45 -17.42 -8.74
N VAL A 161 -6.06 -16.96 -7.64
CA VAL A 161 -5.36 -16.11 -6.64
C VAL A 161 -4.23 -16.91 -5.99
N TYR A 162 -4.46 -18.15 -5.59
CA TYR A 162 -3.42 -18.98 -4.99
C TYR A 162 -2.25 -19.22 -5.94
N VAL A 163 -2.54 -19.58 -7.19
CA VAL A 163 -1.52 -19.83 -8.22
C VAL A 163 -0.69 -18.58 -8.51
N GLU A 164 -1.34 -17.42 -8.67
CA GLU A 164 -0.66 -16.16 -8.94
C GLU A 164 0.23 -15.71 -7.78
N VAL A 165 -0.31 -15.74 -6.55
CA VAL A 165 0.45 -15.38 -5.35
C VAL A 165 1.62 -16.34 -5.13
N SER A 166 1.43 -17.64 -5.32
CA SER A 166 2.49 -18.66 -5.21
C SER A 166 3.61 -18.43 -6.22
N ALA A 167 3.30 -17.84 -7.38
CA ALA A 167 4.27 -17.43 -8.38
C ALA A 167 4.86 -16.01 -8.14
N GLY A 168 4.56 -15.38 -7.00
CA GLY A 168 5.05 -14.05 -6.65
C GLY A 168 4.36 -12.90 -7.38
N ARG A 169 3.18 -13.14 -7.96
CA ARG A 169 2.39 -12.13 -8.65
C ARG A 169 1.24 -11.65 -7.79
N SER A 170 0.80 -10.40 -8.01
CA SER A 170 -0.29 -9.74 -7.28
C SER A 170 -1.53 -9.67 -8.18
N PRO A 171 -2.45 -10.65 -8.12
CA PRO A 171 -3.68 -10.59 -8.89
C PRO A 171 -4.66 -9.56 -8.32
N GLY A 172 -5.59 -9.07 -9.16
CA GLY A 172 -6.69 -8.23 -8.67
C GLY A 172 -7.56 -8.98 -7.66
N GLY A 173 -7.97 -8.29 -6.59
CA GLY A 173 -8.74 -8.90 -5.50
C GLY A 173 -7.92 -9.63 -4.44
N CYS A 174 -6.60 -9.65 -4.58
CA CYS A 174 -5.71 -10.29 -3.59
C CYS A 174 -5.82 -9.65 -2.21
N GLU A 175 -6.23 -8.39 -2.12
CA GLU A 175 -6.49 -7.67 -0.88
C GLU A 175 -7.58 -8.31 0.00
N TYR A 176 -8.51 -9.06 -0.58
CA TYR A 176 -9.50 -9.81 0.19
C TYR A 176 -8.90 -10.98 0.97
N TYR A 177 -7.72 -11.45 0.55
CA TYR A 177 -6.95 -12.51 1.20
C TYR A 177 -5.86 -11.97 2.12
N LEU A 178 -5.87 -10.68 2.43
CA LEU A 178 -4.89 -10.00 3.29
C LEU A 178 -4.57 -10.76 4.59
N PRO A 179 -5.54 -11.36 5.32
CA PRO A 179 -5.24 -12.12 6.53
C PRO A 179 -4.28 -13.30 6.34
N LEU A 180 -4.18 -13.86 5.14
CA LEU A 180 -3.30 -15.00 4.87
C LEU A 180 -1.82 -14.62 4.82
N PHE A 181 -1.50 -13.35 4.60
CA PHE A 181 -0.11 -12.85 4.51
C PHE A 181 0.52 -12.54 5.86
N PHE A 182 -0.28 -12.43 6.93
CA PHE A 182 0.19 -11.98 8.24
C PHE A 182 -0.10 -13.03 9.32
N LYS A 183 0.70 -13.01 10.39
CA LYS A 183 0.41 -13.79 11.60
C LYS A 183 -0.82 -13.25 12.33
N GLN A 184 -0.97 -11.93 12.31
CA GLN A 184 -2.07 -11.20 12.90
C GLN A 184 -2.32 -9.93 12.09
N CYS A 185 -3.58 -9.69 11.73
CA CYS A 185 -4.01 -8.45 11.11
C CYS A 185 -4.32 -7.41 12.17
N ALA A 186 -4.24 -6.14 11.76
CA ALA A 186 -4.74 -5.03 12.53
C ALA A 186 -6.22 -4.75 12.23
N THR A 187 -6.81 -3.94 13.09
CA THR A 187 -8.10 -3.27 12.89
C THR A 187 -7.86 -1.77 12.77
N LEU A 188 -8.88 -1.00 12.40
CA LEU A 188 -8.75 0.45 12.37
C LEU A 188 -8.38 1.04 13.75
N PHE A 189 -8.84 0.41 14.85
CA PHE A 189 -8.54 0.85 16.22
C PHE A 189 -7.02 0.82 16.52
N ASP A 190 -6.29 -0.11 15.93
CA ASP A 190 -4.83 -0.21 16.12
C ASP A 190 -4.05 0.94 15.44
N TYR A 191 -4.72 1.69 14.56
CA TYR A 191 -4.17 2.87 13.88
C TYR A 191 -4.54 4.19 14.55
N LEU A 192 -5.51 4.18 15.47
CA LEU A 192 -5.98 5.39 16.12
C LEU A 192 -5.04 5.78 17.30
N PRO A 193 -4.84 7.09 17.55
CA PRO A 193 -4.19 7.56 18.77
C PRO A 193 -4.94 7.13 20.02
N ASP A 194 -4.21 6.89 21.13
CA ASP A 194 -4.79 6.41 22.40
C ASP A 194 -5.88 7.33 22.99
N ASN A 195 -5.83 8.62 22.66
CA ASN A 195 -6.78 9.63 23.14
C ASN A 195 -7.97 9.87 22.19
N THR A 196 -8.25 8.92 21.28
CA THR A 196 -9.35 9.05 20.32
C THR A 196 -10.71 8.86 20.99
N ALA A 197 -11.61 9.82 20.83
CA ALA A 197 -13.01 9.67 21.19
C ALA A 197 -13.80 9.02 20.04
N ILE A 198 -14.58 7.99 20.35
CA ILE A 198 -15.39 7.26 19.37
C ILE A 198 -16.86 7.65 19.58
N ILE A 199 -17.50 8.13 18.50
CA ILE A 199 -18.90 8.51 18.49
C ILE A 199 -19.62 7.66 17.45
N ALA A 200 -20.54 6.81 17.89
CA ALA A 200 -21.38 6.04 17.01
C ALA A 200 -22.64 6.85 16.64
N CYS A 201 -22.92 6.94 15.33
CA CYS A 201 -24.07 7.65 14.81
C CYS A 201 -24.97 6.72 13.97
N GLY A 202 -26.27 6.85 14.09
CA GLY A 202 -27.24 6.03 13.35
C GLY A 202 -27.32 4.59 13.82
N ASP A 203 -27.86 3.71 12.97
CA ASP A 203 -28.00 2.29 13.25
C ASP A 203 -26.70 1.52 12.94
N HIS A 204 -25.72 1.66 13.82
CA HIS A 204 -24.42 0.98 13.69
C HIS A 204 -24.54 -0.53 13.92
N HIS A 205 -25.45 -0.98 14.79
CA HIS A 205 -25.65 -2.41 15.07
C HIS A 205 -26.29 -3.13 13.87
N GLY A 206 -27.38 -2.60 13.32
CA GLY A 206 -28.01 -3.15 12.12
C GLY A 206 -27.06 -3.17 10.93
N SER A 207 -26.26 -2.12 10.74
CA SER A 207 -25.23 -2.07 9.70
C SER A 207 -24.16 -3.15 9.86
N ALA A 208 -23.75 -3.46 11.10
CA ALA A 208 -22.77 -4.51 11.38
C ALA A 208 -23.36 -5.91 11.13
N CYS A 209 -24.61 -6.16 11.57
CA CYS A 209 -25.30 -7.42 11.32
C CYS A 209 -25.46 -7.68 9.81
N HIS A 210 -25.90 -6.67 9.06
CA HIS A 210 -26.05 -6.78 7.61
C HIS A 210 -24.71 -7.08 6.89
N PHE A 211 -23.62 -6.43 7.31
CA PHE A 211 -22.30 -6.75 6.80
C PHE A 211 -21.92 -8.22 7.02
N TRP A 212 -22.18 -8.76 8.25
CA TRP A 212 -21.92 -10.17 8.54
C TRP A 212 -22.78 -11.13 7.74
N GLU A 213 -24.05 -10.79 7.54
CA GLU A 213 -24.95 -11.57 6.68
C GLU A 213 -24.43 -11.60 5.24
N ASP A 214 -23.99 -10.46 4.71
CA ASP A 214 -23.41 -10.38 3.36
C ASP A 214 -22.13 -11.21 3.23
N VAL A 215 -21.26 -11.20 4.23
CA VAL A 215 -20.05 -12.03 4.25
C VAL A 215 -20.42 -13.51 4.28
N ASN A 216 -21.30 -13.94 5.18
CA ASN A 216 -21.69 -15.35 5.30
C ASN A 216 -22.45 -15.88 4.08
N ASN A 217 -23.12 -15.01 3.32
CA ASN A 217 -23.82 -15.41 2.09
C ASN A 217 -22.88 -15.56 0.88
N ARG A 218 -21.65 -15.05 0.96
CA ARG A 218 -20.65 -15.14 -0.12
C ARG A 218 -19.68 -16.31 0.04
N PHE A 219 -19.58 -16.84 1.22
CA PHE A 219 -18.70 -17.94 1.62
C PHE A 219 -19.49 -19.09 2.26
#